data_a4fd5e54b80a922117ef0d1cefb26572
#
_entry.id   a4fd5e54b80a922117ef0d1cefb26572
#
_cell.length_a   1.000
_cell.length_b   1.000
_cell.length_c   1.000
_cell.angle_alpha   90.00
_cell.angle_beta   90.00
_cell.angle_gamma   90.00
#
_symmetry.space_group_name_H-M   'P 1'
#
loop_
_entity.id
_entity.type
_entity.pdbx_description
1 polymer ?
#
loop_
_entity_poly.entity_id
_entity_poly.type
_entity_poly.pdbx_seq_one_letter_code
_entity_poly.pdbx_strand_id
1 'polypeptide(L)'
;MKKLLAVVAVASLAMAGSVSAQEGKAVYEKACHVCHAMGVAGAPVVHDAAQWEPRLAKGIDALVGSVKSGLNAMPPGGMCTDCSDDDYKAAIEFMSK
;
A
#
# COMPACT_ATOMS: atom_id res chain seq x y z
N MET A 1 24.20 43.40 -29.98
CA MET A 1 24.47 42.18 -29.21
C MET A 1 23.20 41.70 -28.56
N LYS A 2 22.69 40.64 -29.08
CA LYS A 2 21.45 40.05 -28.55
C LYS A 2 21.80 38.92 -27.62
N LYS A 3 21.45 39.09 -26.38
CA LYS A 3 21.60 38.04 -25.38
C LYS A 3 20.36 37.15 -25.46
N LEU A 4 20.57 35.94 -25.89
CA LEU A 4 19.55 34.90 -25.80
C LEU A 4 19.47 34.43 -24.36
N LEU A 5 18.42 34.85 -23.67
CA LEU A 5 18.06 34.28 -22.41
C LEU A 5 17.35 32.96 -22.68
N ALA A 6 18.09 31.90 -22.53
CA ALA A 6 17.48 30.60 -22.47
C ALA A 6 16.71 30.47 -21.15
N VAL A 7 15.41 30.61 -21.23
CA VAL A 7 14.56 30.27 -20.09
C VAL A 7 14.49 28.75 -20.05
N VAL A 8 15.27 28.19 -19.18
CA VAL A 8 15.10 26.78 -18.84
C VAL A 8 13.86 26.67 -17.99
N ALA A 9 12.78 26.29 -18.62
CA ALA A 9 11.58 25.87 -17.89
C ALA A 9 11.89 24.54 -17.21
N VAL A 10 12.22 24.61 -15.93
CA VAL A 10 12.27 23.41 -15.12
C VAL A 10 10.84 22.98 -14.87
N ALA A 11 10.38 21.99 -15.61
CA ALA A 11 9.14 21.33 -15.29
C ALA A 11 9.37 20.53 -14.02
N SER A 12 8.99 21.11 -12.88
CA SER A 12 8.91 20.36 -11.64
C SER A 12 7.70 19.42 -11.75
N LEU A 13 7.97 18.15 -11.94
CA LEU A 13 6.98 17.11 -11.76
C LEU A 13 6.66 17.06 -10.27
N ALA A 14 5.58 17.72 -9.90
CA ALA A 14 5.00 17.52 -8.60
C ALA A 14 4.42 16.10 -8.58
N MET A 15 5.13 15.19 -7.94
CA MET A 15 4.62 13.88 -7.59
C MET A 15 3.58 14.08 -6.49
N ALA A 16 2.34 14.33 -6.88
CA ALA A 16 1.25 14.35 -5.92
C ALA A 16 1.04 12.95 -5.38
N GLY A 17 1.46 12.70 -4.16
CA GLY A 17 0.99 11.75 -3.18
C GLY A 17 0.44 10.40 -3.59
N SER A 18 0.80 9.85 -4.75
CA SER A 18 0.47 8.47 -5.05
C SER A 18 1.53 7.57 -4.43
N VAL A 19 1.10 6.71 -3.53
CA VAL A 19 1.96 5.71 -2.92
C VAL A 19 2.40 4.74 -4.01
N SER A 20 3.69 4.62 -4.24
CA SER A 20 4.20 3.75 -5.30
C SER A 20 4.06 2.28 -4.93
N ALA A 21 3.92 1.41 -5.93
CA ALA A 21 3.91 -0.04 -5.73
C ALA A 21 5.20 -0.54 -5.05
N GLN A 22 6.32 0.17 -5.23
CA GLN A 22 7.58 -0.14 -4.58
C GLN A 22 7.52 0.08 -3.07
N GLU A 23 6.85 1.14 -2.61
CA GLU A 23 6.64 1.40 -1.19
C GLU A 23 5.72 0.35 -0.57
N GLY A 24 4.67 -0.03 -1.27
CA GLY A 24 3.77 -1.09 -0.84
C GLY A 24 4.47 -2.44 -0.70
N LYS A 25 5.33 -2.76 -1.64
CA LYS A 25 6.17 -3.96 -1.57
C LYS A 25 7.08 -3.96 -0.35
N ALA A 26 7.73 -2.84 -0.05
CA ALA A 26 8.61 -2.71 1.10
C ALA A 26 7.85 -2.91 2.42
N VAL A 27 6.67 -2.33 2.56
CA VAL A 27 5.80 -2.51 3.72
C VAL A 27 5.36 -3.97 3.84
N TYR A 28 4.94 -4.57 2.73
CA TYR A 28 4.57 -5.99 2.69
C TYR A 28 5.71 -6.90 3.17
N GLU A 29 6.90 -6.70 2.66
CA GLU A 29 8.08 -7.49 3.03
C GLU A 29 8.50 -7.27 4.49
N LYS A 30 8.21 -6.09 5.04
CA LYS A 30 8.51 -5.77 6.44
C LYS A 30 7.65 -6.56 7.43
N ALA A 31 6.37 -6.74 7.14
CA ALA A 31 5.44 -7.30 8.12
C ALA A 31 4.35 -8.21 7.53
N CYS A 32 3.71 -7.81 6.46
CA CYS A 32 2.48 -8.43 5.96
C CYS A 32 2.68 -9.85 5.42
N HIS A 33 3.85 -10.13 4.88
CA HIS A 33 4.18 -11.41 4.25
C HIS A 33 4.04 -12.62 5.19
N VAL A 34 4.18 -12.40 6.49
CA VAL A 34 4.13 -13.49 7.48
C VAL A 34 2.84 -14.30 7.35
N CYS A 35 1.71 -13.63 7.11
CA CYS A 35 0.41 -14.27 6.94
C CYS A 35 -0.09 -14.25 5.48
N HIS A 36 0.18 -13.16 4.76
CA HIS A 36 -0.40 -12.94 3.42
C HIS A 36 0.38 -13.62 2.29
N ALA A 37 1.59 -14.11 2.53
CA ALA A 37 2.33 -14.84 1.51
C ALA A 37 1.67 -16.18 1.16
N MET A 38 1.18 -16.89 2.17
CA MET A 38 0.65 -18.25 2.03
C MET A 38 -0.80 -18.41 2.48
N GLY A 39 -1.45 -17.36 2.94
CA GLY A 39 -2.83 -17.41 3.43
C GLY A 39 -2.97 -18.00 4.82
N VAL A 40 -2.02 -17.75 5.71
CA VAL A 40 -2.07 -18.21 7.09
C VAL A 40 -3.33 -17.70 7.76
N ALA A 41 -4.03 -18.58 8.48
CA ALA A 41 -5.24 -18.26 9.24
C ALA A 41 -6.34 -17.56 8.41
N GLY A 42 -6.44 -17.86 7.13
CA GLY A 42 -7.46 -17.30 6.25
C GLY A 42 -7.12 -15.92 5.68
N ALA A 43 -5.89 -15.44 5.83
CA ALA A 43 -5.46 -14.18 5.23
C ALA A 43 -5.53 -14.28 3.70
N PRO A 44 -6.05 -13.24 3.00
CA PRO A 44 -6.04 -13.25 1.55
C PRO A 44 -4.60 -13.26 1.02
N VAL A 45 -4.35 -14.16 0.09
CA VAL A 45 -3.00 -14.38 -0.44
C VAL A 45 -2.58 -13.22 -1.33
N VAL A 46 -1.34 -12.78 -1.18
CA VAL A 46 -0.76 -11.72 -2.00
C VAL A 46 -0.91 -12.04 -3.50
N HIS A 47 -1.36 -11.06 -4.26
CA HIS A 47 -1.58 -11.14 -5.71
C HIS A 47 -2.70 -12.09 -6.16
N ASP A 48 -3.47 -12.64 -5.24
CA ASP A 48 -4.65 -13.42 -5.57
C ASP A 48 -5.87 -12.49 -5.70
N ALA A 49 -6.11 -12.00 -6.90
CA ALA A 49 -7.18 -11.04 -7.17
C ALA A 49 -8.57 -11.54 -6.74
N ALA A 50 -8.83 -12.83 -6.90
CA ALA A 50 -10.11 -13.43 -6.53
C ALA A 50 -10.38 -13.36 -5.03
N GLN A 51 -9.33 -13.53 -4.22
CA GLN A 51 -9.46 -13.42 -2.76
C GLN A 51 -9.58 -11.97 -2.29
N TRP A 52 -8.97 -11.04 -3.00
CA TRP A 52 -9.00 -9.62 -2.65
C TRP A 52 -10.25 -8.90 -3.14
N GLU A 53 -10.84 -9.32 -4.25
CA GLU A 53 -11.98 -8.65 -4.86
C GLU A 53 -13.13 -8.38 -3.88
N PRO A 54 -13.66 -9.37 -3.13
CA PRO A 54 -14.74 -9.12 -2.19
C PRO A 54 -14.33 -8.20 -1.04
N ARG A 55 -13.06 -8.18 -0.69
CA ARG A 55 -12.52 -7.28 0.33
C ARG A 55 -12.39 -5.86 -0.18
N LEU A 56 -11.88 -5.69 -1.38
CA LEU A 56 -11.76 -4.37 -2.03
C LEU A 56 -13.12 -3.71 -2.24
N ALA A 57 -14.18 -4.48 -2.38
CA ALA A 57 -15.54 -3.96 -2.49
C ALA A 57 -15.98 -3.12 -1.27
N LYS A 58 -15.36 -3.33 -0.12
CA LYS A 58 -15.62 -2.54 1.09
C LYS A 58 -14.98 -1.15 1.06
N GLY A 59 -14.07 -0.92 0.13
CA GLY A 59 -13.29 0.31 0.01
C GLY A 59 -11.97 0.25 0.77
N ILE A 60 -10.96 0.94 0.23
CA ILE A 60 -9.61 0.92 0.76
C ILE A 60 -9.55 1.46 2.20
N ASP A 61 -10.32 2.49 2.53
CA ASP A 61 -10.32 3.06 3.87
C ASP A 61 -10.85 2.08 4.91
N ALA A 62 -11.85 1.28 4.55
CA ALA A 62 -12.36 0.23 5.42
C ALA A 62 -11.31 -0.85 5.68
N LEU A 63 -10.54 -1.20 4.65
CA LEU A 63 -9.45 -2.17 4.79
C LEU A 63 -8.31 -1.64 5.66
N VAL A 64 -7.95 -0.38 5.50
CA VAL A 64 -6.96 0.28 6.38
C VAL A 64 -7.47 0.28 7.83
N GLY A 65 -8.73 0.60 8.04
CA GLY A 65 -9.35 0.53 9.36
C GLY A 65 -9.27 -0.86 10.00
N SER A 66 -9.48 -1.91 9.21
CA SER A 66 -9.35 -3.29 9.67
C SER A 66 -7.92 -3.64 10.06
N VAL A 67 -6.93 -3.17 9.32
CA VAL A 67 -5.52 -3.36 9.67
C VAL A 67 -5.21 -2.67 11.00
N LYS A 68 -5.65 -1.45 11.17
CA LYS A 68 -5.39 -0.67 12.40
C LYS A 68 -6.01 -1.30 13.62
N SER A 69 -7.24 -1.76 13.50
CA SER A 69 -8.01 -2.33 14.61
C SER A 69 -7.74 -3.81 14.85
N GLY A 70 -7.23 -4.50 13.84
CA GLY A 70 -7.18 -5.95 13.81
C GLY A 70 -8.48 -6.56 13.27
N LEU A 71 -8.40 -7.74 12.70
CA LEU A 71 -9.55 -8.46 12.16
C LEU A 71 -9.32 -9.97 12.25
N ASN A 72 -10.20 -10.66 12.97
CA ASN A 72 -10.04 -12.10 13.19
C ASN A 72 -8.65 -12.44 13.74
N ALA A 73 -7.87 -13.28 13.07
CA ALA A 73 -6.52 -13.64 13.49
C ALA A 73 -5.47 -12.54 13.20
N MET A 74 -5.83 -11.53 12.38
CA MET A 74 -4.93 -10.43 12.09
C MET A 74 -4.81 -9.50 13.29
N PRO A 75 -3.60 -9.32 13.86
CA PRO A 75 -3.43 -8.43 15.00
C PRO A 75 -3.56 -6.95 14.60
N PRO A 76 -3.86 -6.05 15.54
CA PRO A 76 -3.85 -4.62 15.28
C PRO A 76 -2.52 -4.16 14.69
N GLY A 77 -2.59 -3.41 13.59
CA GLY A 77 -1.41 -2.97 12.86
C GLY A 77 -0.79 -4.02 11.94
N GLY A 78 -1.32 -5.24 11.88
CA GLY A 78 -0.80 -6.28 11.01
C GLY A 78 0.69 -6.59 11.23
N MET A 79 1.18 -6.50 12.47
CA MET A 79 2.58 -6.64 12.86
C MET A 79 3.49 -5.48 12.39
N CYS A 80 2.94 -4.45 11.78
CA CYS A 80 3.66 -3.22 11.44
C CYS A 80 3.20 -2.08 12.35
N THR A 81 3.74 -2.02 13.56
CA THR A 81 3.30 -1.08 14.58
C THR A 81 3.75 0.36 14.32
N ASP A 82 4.75 0.55 13.50
CA ASP A 82 5.30 1.86 13.12
C ASP A 82 4.84 2.32 11.72
N CYS A 83 3.92 1.60 11.09
CA CYS A 83 3.36 1.98 9.81
C CYS A 83 2.30 3.08 9.95
N SER A 84 2.29 3.99 8.99
CA SER A 84 1.23 4.99 8.81
C SER A 84 0.04 4.41 8.06
N ASP A 85 -1.07 5.15 8.03
CA ASP A 85 -2.24 4.80 7.21
C ASP A 85 -1.87 4.67 5.73
N ASP A 86 -1.02 5.55 5.23
CA ASP A 86 -0.53 5.49 3.86
C ASP A 86 0.32 4.25 3.59
N ASP A 87 1.11 3.82 4.56
CA ASP A 87 1.87 2.58 4.47
C ASP A 87 0.94 1.36 4.38
N TYR A 88 -0.09 1.30 5.21
CA TYR A 88 -1.09 0.23 5.15
C TYR A 88 -1.82 0.22 3.80
N LYS A 89 -2.23 1.39 3.32
CA LYS A 89 -2.87 1.54 2.03
C LYS A 89 -1.99 1.03 0.90
N ALA A 90 -0.72 1.42 0.90
CA ALA A 90 0.24 0.98 -0.09
C ALA A 90 0.43 -0.53 -0.10
N ALA A 91 0.53 -1.14 1.09
CA ALA A 91 0.67 -2.58 1.23
C ALA A 91 -0.57 -3.33 0.72
N ILE A 92 -1.76 -2.85 1.04
CA ILE A 92 -3.02 -3.44 0.55
C ILE A 92 -3.09 -3.34 -0.98
N GLU A 93 -2.77 -2.20 -1.54
CA GLU A 93 -2.75 -2.01 -2.99
C GLU A 93 -1.74 -2.93 -3.66
N PHE A 94 -0.58 -3.11 -3.07
CA PHE A 94 0.43 -4.04 -3.56
C PHE A 94 -0.07 -5.49 -3.51
N MET A 95 -0.62 -5.92 -2.38
CA MET A 95 -1.07 -7.30 -2.20
C MET A 95 -2.27 -7.67 -3.07
N SER A 96 -3.14 -6.69 -3.37
CA SER A 96 -4.40 -6.92 -4.08
C SER A 96 -4.28 -6.91 -5.60
N LYS A 97 -3.10 -6.65 -6.11
CA LYS A 97 -2.86 -6.58 -7.58
C LYS A 97 -2.08 -7.79 -8.13
#